data_3331b2e3572d8e343330607f774c03f6
#
_entry.id   3331b2e3572d8e343330607f774c03f6
#
_cell.length_a   1.000
_cell.length_b   1.000
_cell.length_c   1.000
_cell.angle_alpha   90.00
_cell.angle_beta   90.00
_cell.angle_gamma   90.00
#
_symmetry.space_group_name_H-M   'P 1'
#
loop_
_entity.id
_entity.type
_entity.pdbx_description
1 polymer ?
#
loop_
_entity_poly.entity_id
_entity_poly.type
_entity_poly.pdbx_seq_one_letter_code
_entity_poly.pdbx_strand_id
1 'polypeptide(L)'
;MALFTKFASNIEAMKSKLTVLYFSIWLGGTFWSVSGQFIDAETAPKWYFALFGGTFLCWMYGMSHFRSIPTTKKPHFTDIFLSISLCATALAFHGLLQWSGLWTPQPMFPVCGNFDNPAGIASALAFSLPFSLHYTQSPCTPFRYTALASTLFIACAIIASESRAGILSMGCIFLLYFPMKWPKIGKALTFGLVMLFTASSVFLYHYKKDSADGRLLIWQCTWNMIKERPLYGYGYGGF
;
A
#
# COMPACT_ATOMS: atom_id res chain seq x y z
N MET A 1 30.08 23.05 23.69
CA MET A 1 28.62 22.87 23.51
C MET A 1 28.24 22.60 22.04
N ALA A 2 28.69 23.40 21.07
CA ALA A 2 28.41 23.24 19.63
C ALA A 2 28.86 21.88 19.02
N LEU A 3 29.98 21.30 19.46
CA LEU A 3 30.46 20.00 19.00
C LEU A 3 29.56 18.84 19.45
N PHE A 4 29.00 18.91 20.65
CA PHE A 4 28.07 17.90 21.20
C PHE A 4 26.73 17.91 20.51
N THR A 5 26.20 19.11 20.18
CA THR A 5 24.95 19.25 19.43
C THR A 5 25.09 18.74 17.99
N LYS A 6 26.24 19.00 17.33
CA LYS A 6 26.54 18.48 16.00
C LYS A 6 26.69 16.95 15.98
N PHE A 7 27.33 16.37 17.01
CA PHE A 7 27.47 14.92 17.15
C PHE A 7 26.11 14.24 17.39
N ALA A 8 25.26 14.80 18.26
CA ALA A 8 23.92 14.31 18.53
C ALA A 8 23.03 14.38 17.27
N SER A 9 23.10 15.47 16.50
CA SER A 9 22.34 15.60 15.24
C SER A 9 22.78 14.59 14.17
N ASN A 10 24.07 14.28 14.10
CA ASN A 10 24.60 13.26 13.18
C ASN A 10 24.13 11.84 13.55
N ILE A 11 24.08 11.51 14.85
CA ILE A 11 23.55 10.22 15.31
C ILE A 11 22.05 10.09 14.98
N GLU A 12 21.28 11.15 15.18
CA GLU A 12 19.85 11.13 14.84
C GLU A 12 19.62 10.99 13.33
N ALA A 13 20.36 11.71 12.51
CA ALA A 13 20.31 11.57 11.06
C ALA A 13 20.70 10.16 10.59
N MET A 14 21.69 9.54 11.24
CA MET A 14 22.07 8.16 10.96
C MET A 14 20.98 7.17 11.35
N LYS A 15 20.32 7.34 12.51
CA LYS A 15 19.17 6.50 12.92
C LYS A 15 18.00 6.59 11.94
N SER A 16 17.65 7.80 11.49
CA SER A 16 16.62 8.02 10.49
C SER A 16 16.94 7.28 9.18
N LYS A 17 18.16 7.40 8.66
CA LYS A 17 18.60 6.68 7.45
C LYS A 17 18.52 5.16 7.62
N LEU A 18 18.91 4.61 8.76
CA LEU A 18 18.82 3.19 9.06
C LEU A 18 17.36 2.71 9.15
N THR A 19 16.48 3.52 9.71
CA THR A 19 15.05 3.22 9.76
C THR A 19 14.46 3.16 8.35
N VAL A 20 14.72 4.16 7.50
CA VAL A 20 14.27 4.15 6.10
C VAL A 20 14.83 2.94 5.36
N LEU A 21 16.11 2.63 5.51
CA LEU A 21 16.75 1.48 4.87
C LEU A 21 16.09 0.17 5.29
N TYR A 22 15.87 -0.03 6.59
CA TYR A 22 15.25 -1.23 7.13
C TYR A 22 13.82 -1.42 6.58
N PHE A 23 12.98 -0.38 6.67
CA PHE A 23 11.61 -0.46 6.17
C PHE A 23 11.55 -0.65 4.65
N SER A 24 12.47 -0.03 3.90
CA SER A 24 12.54 -0.21 2.45
C SER A 24 12.94 -1.64 2.08
N ILE A 25 13.90 -2.25 2.78
CA ILE A 25 14.30 -3.65 2.57
C ILE A 25 13.15 -4.59 2.95
N TRP A 26 12.50 -4.37 4.07
CA TRP A 26 11.38 -5.20 4.50
C TRP A 26 10.18 -5.13 3.54
N LEU A 27 9.76 -3.93 3.16
CA LEU A 27 8.66 -3.74 2.21
C LEU A 27 9.05 -4.24 0.82
N GLY A 28 10.28 -3.94 0.37
CA GLY A 28 10.79 -4.47 -0.89
C GLY A 28 10.80 -5.99 -0.90
N GLY A 29 11.33 -6.64 0.13
CA GLY A 29 11.29 -8.08 0.29
C GLY A 29 9.87 -8.64 0.27
N THR A 30 8.93 -7.96 0.95
CA THR A 30 7.52 -8.37 0.96
C THR A 30 6.88 -8.27 -0.43
N PHE A 31 7.17 -7.22 -1.20
CA PHE A 31 6.54 -7.03 -2.52
C PHE A 31 7.20 -7.84 -3.64
N TRP A 32 8.53 -8.04 -3.60
CA TRP A 32 9.30 -8.65 -4.70
C TRP A 32 9.80 -10.07 -4.44
N SER A 33 9.58 -10.64 -3.23
CA SER A 33 10.03 -12.01 -2.98
C SER A 33 9.22 -13.04 -3.79
N VAL A 34 9.94 -13.88 -4.50
CA VAL A 34 9.40 -15.04 -5.23
C VAL A 34 10.35 -16.22 -4.99
N SER A 35 9.84 -17.42 -4.77
CA SER A 35 10.64 -18.61 -4.55
C SER A 35 9.97 -19.86 -5.07
N GLY A 36 10.63 -20.57 -5.98
CA GLY A 36 10.16 -21.85 -6.52
C GLY A 36 10.18 -23.01 -5.51
N GLN A 37 10.62 -22.78 -4.27
CA GLN A 37 10.63 -23.81 -3.22
C GLN A 37 9.27 -23.99 -2.53
N PHE A 38 8.34 -23.07 -2.74
CA PHE A 38 7.00 -23.13 -2.18
C PHE A 38 5.99 -23.58 -3.24
N ILE A 39 4.93 -24.25 -2.80
CA ILE A 39 3.79 -24.63 -3.67
C ILE A 39 3.17 -23.36 -4.28
N ASP A 40 3.05 -22.29 -3.47
CA ASP A 40 2.72 -20.95 -3.92
C ASP A 40 3.99 -20.11 -3.95
N ALA A 41 4.62 -20.02 -5.11
CA ALA A 41 5.91 -19.39 -5.32
C ALA A 41 5.87 -17.86 -5.09
N GLU A 42 4.73 -17.24 -5.24
CA GLU A 42 4.58 -15.78 -5.18
C GLU A 42 4.07 -15.27 -3.84
N THR A 43 3.06 -15.91 -3.27
CA THR A 43 2.38 -15.44 -2.06
C THR A 43 3.09 -15.89 -0.79
N ALA A 44 3.53 -17.15 -0.72
CA ALA A 44 4.16 -17.68 0.48
C ALA A 44 5.45 -16.93 0.89
N PRO A 45 6.42 -16.64 -0.01
CA PRO A 45 7.60 -15.87 0.37
C PRO A 45 7.26 -14.47 0.92
N LYS A 46 6.25 -13.78 0.35
CA LYS A 46 5.81 -12.46 0.81
C LYS A 46 5.26 -12.50 2.23
N TRP A 47 4.48 -13.54 2.57
CA TRP A 47 4.00 -13.76 3.94
C TRP A 47 5.14 -13.98 4.93
N TYR A 48 6.17 -14.76 4.57
CA TYR A 48 7.34 -14.94 5.44
C TYR A 48 8.07 -13.62 5.67
N PHE A 49 8.33 -12.83 4.62
CA PHE A 49 8.94 -11.50 4.79
C PHE A 49 8.10 -10.57 5.65
N ALA A 50 6.78 -10.53 5.45
CA ALA A 50 5.87 -9.71 6.24
C ALA A 50 5.89 -10.12 7.72
N LEU A 51 5.81 -11.43 8.02
CA LEU A 51 5.83 -11.95 9.37
C LEU A 51 7.19 -11.72 10.06
N PHE A 52 8.31 -12.04 9.39
CA PHE A 52 9.64 -11.82 9.96
C PHE A 52 9.90 -10.34 10.26
N GLY A 53 9.60 -9.46 9.32
CA GLY A 53 9.76 -8.02 9.53
C GLY A 53 8.86 -7.49 10.63
N GLY A 54 7.59 -7.92 10.67
CA GLY A 54 6.63 -7.53 11.71
C GLY A 54 7.05 -8.02 13.10
N THR A 55 7.46 -9.28 13.23
CA THR A 55 7.94 -9.84 14.51
C THR A 55 9.23 -9.16 14.98
N PHE A 56 10.16 -8.87 14.06
CA PHE A 56 11.38 -8.12 14.37
C PHE A 56 11.05 -6.70 14.87
N LEU A 57 10.10 -6.01 14.24
CA LEU A 57 9.64 -4.69 14.71
C LEU A 57 9.01 -4.76 16.10
N CYS A 58 8.14 -5.74 16.36
CA CYS A 58 7.56 -5.94 17.67
C CYS A 58 8.64 -6.23 18.73
N TRP A 59 9.64 -7.04 18.40
CA TRP A 59 10.76 -7.32 19.26
C TRP A 59 11.61 -6.07 19.55
N MET A 60 11.96 -5.31 18.52
CA MET A 60 12.71 -4.04 18.68
C MET A 60 11.96 -3.03 19.53
N TYR A 61 10.64 -2.91 19.32
CA TYR A 61 9.79 -2.02 20.12
C TYR A 61 9.72 -2.48 21.57
N GLY A 62 9.52 -3.79 21.82
CA GLY A 62 9.51 -4.38 23.16
C GLY A 62 10.85 -4.14 23.88
N MET A 63 11.98 -4.40 23.22
CA MET A 63 13.32 -4.16 23.81
C MET A 63 13.59 -2.68 24.12
N SER A 64 13.08 -1.76 23.29
CA SER A 64 13.21 -0.32 23.56
C SER A 64 12.39 0.11 24.79
N HIS A 65 11.25 -0.53 25.00
CA HIS A 65 10.37 -0.25 26.15
C HIS A 65 10.94 -0.80 27.47
N PHE A 66 11.58 -1.99 27.42
CA PHE A 66 12.26 -2.58 28.58
C PHE A 66 13.52 -1.80 29.01
N ARG A 67 14.20 -1.16 28.08
CA ARG A 67 15.42 -0.37 28.37
C ARG A 67 15.10 1.07 28.75
N SER A 68 14.08 1.43 29.44
CA SER A 68 13.79 2.76 30.05
C SER A 68 14.72 3.92 29.61
N ILE A 69 15.08 3.95 28.33
CA ILE A 69 15.80 5.07 27.75
C ILE A 69 14.74 6.12 27.51
N PRO A 70 14.76 7.26 28.22
CA PRO A 70 13.83 8.33 27.97
C PRO A 70 14.11 8.87 26.56
N THR A 71 13.50 8.24 25.56
CA THR A 71 13.51 8.76 24.20
C THR A 71 12.53 9.93 24.19
N THR A 72 13.07 11.11 24.47
CA THR A 72 12.33 12.38 24.46
C THR A 72 11.77 12.76 23.09
N LYS A 73 12.02 11.95 22.07
CA LYS A 73 11.49 12.16 20.72
C LYS A 73 10.65 10.97 20.27
N LYS A 74 9.43 11.28 19.83
CA LYS A 74 8.51 10.32 19.18
C LYS A 74 9.22 9.64 18.01
N PRO A 75 8.98 8.33 17.75
CA PRO A 75 9.52 7.66 16.56
C PRO A 75 9.20 8.50 15.33
N HIS A 76 10.18 8.61 14.44
CA HIS A 76 10.02 9.39 13.20
C HIS A 76 9.07 8.65 12.25
N PHE A 77 7.75 8.77 12.48
CA PHE A 77 6.73 8.23 11.57
C PHE A 77 6.92 8.71 10.13
N THR A 78 7.51 9.90 9.98
CA THR A 78 7.90 10.43 8.66
C THR A 78 8.85 9.49 7.90
N ASP A 79 9.81 8.84 8.58
CA ASP A 79 10.76 7.93 7.93
C ASP A 79 10.06 6.66 7.41
N ILE A 80 9.10 6.15 8.17
CA ILE A 80 8.25 5.01 7.77
C ILE A 80 7.40 5.40 6.56
N PHE A 81 6.77 6.58 6.59
CA PHE A 81 5.97 7.10 5.48
C PHE A 81 6.81 7.26 4.21
N LEU A 82 8.05 7.74 4.35
CA LEU A 82 8.97 7.86 3.22
C LEU A 82 9.27 6.49 2.62
N SER A 83 9.58 5.49 3.46
CA SER A 83 9.86 4.12 3.01
C SER A 83 8.69 3.52 2.25
N ILE A 84 7.46 3.66 2.78
CA ILE A 84 6.24 3.19 2.11
C ILE A 84 6.07 3.88 0.75
N SER A 85 6.25 5.20 0.70
CA SER A 85 6.12 5.98 -0.54
C SER A 85 7.15 5.57 -1.59
N LEU A 86 8.42 5.36 -1.21
CA LEU A 86 9.48 4.92 -2.11
C LEU A 86 9.22 3.53 -2.68
N CYS A 87 8.87 2.55 -1.81
CA CYS A 87 8.55 1.20 -2.25
C CYS A 87 7.32 1.16 -3.16
N ALA A 88 6.28 1.95 -2.83
CA ALA A 88 5.10 2.06 -3.67
C ALA A 88 5.40 2.69 -5.03
N THR A 89 6.29 3.69 -5.07
CA THR A 89 6.72 4.31 -6.34
C THR A 89 7.45 3.30 -7.21
N ALA A 90 8.36 2.51 -6.65
CA ALA A 90 9.07 1.47 -7.37
C ALA A 90 8.10 0.38 -7.87
N LEU A 91 7.12 -0.02 -7.04
CA LEU A 91 6.08 -0.97 -7.42
C LEU A 91 5.18 -0.43 -8.53
N ALA A 92 4.78 0.83 -8.45
CA ALA A 92 3.99 1.50 -9.47
C ALA A 92 4.76 1.59 -10.79
N PHE A 93 6.04 1.94 -10.73
CA PHE A 93 6.91 1.98 -11.90
C PHE A 93 7.04 0.60 -12.56
N HIS A 94 7.26 -0.45 -11.77
CA HIS A 94 7.26 -1.83 -12.26
C HIS A 94 5.94 -2.20 -12.96
N GLY A 95 4.78 -1.90 -12.36
CA GLY A 95 3.47 -2.14 -12.98
C GLY A 95 3.28 -1.37 -14.29
N LEU A 96 3.77 -0.14 -14.38
CA LEU A 96 3.72 0.65 -15.61
C LEU A 96 4.66 0.13 -16.70
N LEU A 97 5.82 -0.43 -16.34
CA LEU A 97 6.69 -1.15 -17.29
C LEU A 97 6.02 -2.40 -17.85
N GLN A 98 5.25 -3.14 -17.03
CA GLN A 98 4.45 -4.26 -17.53
C GLN A 98 3.34 -3.77 -18.49
N TRP A 99 2.65 -2.71 -18.12
CA TRP A 99 1.60 -2.11 -18.96
C TRP A 99 2.12 -1.64 -20.32
N SER A 100 3.33 -1.06 -20.35
CA SER A 100 3.98 -0.60 -21.59
C SER A 100 4.57 -1.74 -22.45
N GLY A 101 4.58 -2.98 -21.95
CA GLY A 101 5.20 -4.15 -22.61
C GLY A 101 6.73 -4.18 -22.53
N LEU A 102 7.35 -3.23 -21.81
CA LEU A 102 8.81 -3.21 -21.61
C LEU A 102 9.27 -4.28 -20.58
N TRP A 103 8.36 -4.77 -19.79
CA TRP A 103 8.59 -5.87 -18.85
C TRP A 103 7.59 -6.99 -19.12
N THR A 104 8.03 -8.24 -19.01
CA THR A 104 7.16 -9.38 -19.26
C THR A 104 5.98 -9.41 -18.29
N PRO A 105 4.74 -9.28 -18.78
CA PRO A 105 3.56 -9.41 -17.94
C PRO A 105 3.34 -10.88 -17.57
N GLN A 106 2.57 -11.12 -16.51
CA GLN A 106 2.09 -12.47 -16.26
C GLN A 106 1.10 -12.94 -17.36
N PRO A 107 1.03 -14.25 -17.66
CA PRO A 107 0.24 -14.74 -18.79
C PRO A 107 -1.24 -14.36 -18.76
N MET A 108 -1.82 -14.17 -17.57
CA MET A 108 -3.26 -13.93 -17.41
C MET A 108 -3.65 -12.45 -17.31
N PHE A 109 -2.71 -11.57 -16.91
CA PHE A 109 -3.03 -10.18 -16.63
C PHE A 109 -1.92 -9.23 -17.08
N PRO A 110 -2.24 -8.09 -17.70
CA PRO A 110 -1.24 -7.16 -18.23
C PRO A 110 -0.47 -6.42 -17.12
N VAL A 111 -1.09 -6.19 -15.95
CA VAL A 111 -0.49 -5.45 -14.84
C VAL A 111 -0.80 -6.11 -13.51
N CYS A 112 0.17 -6.82 -12.97
CA CYS A 112 0.06 -7.47 -11.65
C CYS A 112 1.22 -7.12 -10.72
N GLY A 113 2.30 -6.50 -11.24
CA GLY A 113 3.56 -6.46 -10.50
C GLY A 113 4.06 -7.89 -10.25
N ASN A 114 4.39 -8.18 -9.01
CA ASN A 114 4.72 -9.52 -8.51
C ASN A 114 3.58 -10.13 -7.68
N PHE A 115 2.33 -9.80 -7.99
CA PHE A 115 1.14 -10.36 -7.35
C PHE A 115 0.42 -11.29 -8.32
N ASP A 116 -0.35 -12.24 -7.79
CA ASP A 116 -1.10 -13.22 -8.58
C ASP A 116 -2.22 -12.59 -9.40
N ASN A 117 -2.68 -11.40 -8.99
CA ASN A 117 -3.77 -10.71 -9.64
C ASN A 117 -3.65 -9.17 -9.53
N PRO A 118 -4.32 -8.42 -10.43
CA PRO A 118 -4.31 -6.96 -10.43
C PRO A 118 -4.84 -6.32 -9.14
N ALA A 119 -5.71 -7.01 -8.38
CA ALA A 119 -6.24 -6.47 -7.14
C ALA A 119 -5.17 -6.39 -6.05
N GLY A 120 -4.18 -7.29 -6.06
CA GLY A 120 -3.06 -7.28 -5.12
C GLY A 120 -2.20 -6.04 -5.26
N ILE A 121 -1.68 -5.76 -6.47
CA ILE A 121 -0.88 -4.55 -6.73
C ILE A 121 -1.70 -3.28 -6.47
N ALA A 122 -2.95 -3.25 -6.94
CA ALA A 122 -3.81 -2.08 -6.76
C ALA A 122 -4.12 -1.78 -5.29
N SER A 123 -4.31 -2.80 -4.46
CA SER A 123 -4.53 -2.65 -3.01
C SER A 123 -3.28 -2.13 -2.31
N ALA A 124 -2.09 -2.66 -2.65
CA ALA A 124 -0.82 -2.20 -2.08
C ALA A 124 -0.55 -0.73 -2.44
N LEU A 125 -0.81 -0.35 -3.70
CA LEU A 125 -0.64 1.01 -4.18
C LEU A 125 -1.68 1.97 -3.58
N ALA A 126 -2.95 1.58 -3.47
CA ALA A 126 -3.99 2.38 -2.85
C ALA A 126 -3.68 2.62 -1.36
N PHE A 127 -3.26 1.58 -0.63
CA PHE A 127 -2.81 1.73 0.77
C PHE A 127 -1.66 2.73 0.91
N SER A 128 -0.75 2.76 -0.06
CA SER A 128 0.45 3.60 -0.03
C SER A 128 0.19 5.05 -0.45
N LEU A 129 -0.89 5.32 -1.17
CA LEU A 129 -1.21 6.63 -1.74
C LEU A 129 -1.30 7.77 -0.71
N PRO A 130 -1.91 7.61 0.49
CA PRO A 130 -1.96 8.66 1.51
C PRO A 130 -0.57 9.10 1.98
N PHE A 131 0.40 8.19 2.01
CA PHE A 131 1.77 8.48 2.44
C PHE A 131 2.51 9.32 1.39
N SER A 132 2.35 9.03 0.10
CA SER A 132 2.85 9.89 -0.98
C SER A 132 2.19 11.26 -0.95
N LEU A 133 0.87 11.33 -0.78
CA LEU A 133 0.12 12.58 -0.68
C LEU A 133 0.57 13.44 0.50
N HIS A 134 0.97 12.83 1.62
CA HIS A 134 1.52 13.55 2.78
C HIS A 134 2.72 14.41 2.37
N TYR A 135 3.64 13.87 1.58
CA TYR A 135 4.85 14.59 1.17
C TYR A 135 4.62 15.66 0.10
N THR A 136 3.47 15.66 -0.58
CA THR A 136 3.12 16.77 -1.50
C THR A 136 2.96 18.11 -0.78
N GLN A 137 2.84 18.08 0.55
CA GLN A 137 2.73 19.26 1.40
C GLN A 137 4.08 19.68 2.02
N SER A 138 5.16 18.99 1.67
CA SER A 138 6.49 19.32 2.19
C SER A 138 6.88 20.76 1.84
N PRO A 139 7.45 21.53 2.78
CA PRO A 139 7.98 22.86 2.50
C PRO A 139 9.21 22.78 1.57
N CYS A 140 9.92 21.66 1.55
CA CYS A 140 11.07 21.44 0.69
C CYS A 140 10.62 21.17 -0.75
N THR A 141 10.93 22.09 -1.65
CA THR A 141 10.48 22.08 -3.05
C THR A 141 10.82 20.77 -3.78
N PRO A 142 12.07 20.24 -3.78
CA PRO A 142 12.37 18.99 -4.47
C PRO A 142 11.58 17.80 -3.92
N PHE A 143 11.41 17.69 -2.59
CA PHE A 143 10.58 16.63 -1.99
C PHE A 143 9.12 16.72 -2.41
N ARG A 144 8.59 17.92 -2.55
CA ARG A 144 7.21 18.12 -3.00
C ARG A 144 7.01 17.65 -4.43
N TYR A 145 7.92 17.98 -5.36
CA TYR A 145 7.80 17.55 -6.75
C TYR A 145 8.01 16.04 -6.91
N THR A 146 8.96 15.45 -6.21
CA THR A 146 9.13 13.98 -6.23
C THR A 146 7.91 13.26 -5.67
N ALA A 147 7.27 13.78 -4.62
CA ALA A 147 6.04 13.22 -4.06
C ALA A 147 4.85 13.37 -5.02
N LEU A 148 4.74 14.48 -5.73
CA LEU A 148 3.71 14.66 -6.78
C LEU A 148 3.91 13.66 -7.91
N ALA A 149 5.15 13.48 -8.39
CA ALA A 149 5.47 12.46 -9.39
C ALA A 149 5.15 11.05 -8.90
N SER A 150 5.56 10.71 -7.67
CA SER A 150 5.23 9.43 -7.02
C SER A 150 3.72 9.19 -6.97
N THR A 151 2.95 10.18 -6.51
CA THR A 151 1.48 10.11 -6.46
C THR A 151 0.88 9.86 -7.84
N LEU A 152 1.41 10.53 -8.86
CA LEU A 152 0.97 10.36 -10.24
C LEU A 152 1.29 8.95 -10.76
N PHE A 153 2.52 8.45 -10.56
CA PHE A 153 2.88 7.07 -10.93
C PHE A 153 1.98 6.03 -10.25
N ILE A 154 1.73 6.19 -8.94
CA ILE A 154 0.83 5.32 -8.18
C ILE A 154 -0.58 5.35 -8.76
N ALA A 155 -1.14 6.52 -9.02
CA ALA A 155 -2.48 6.67 -9.57
C ALA A 155 -2.58 6.06 -10.98
N CYS A 156 -1.60 6.32 -11.86
CA CYS A 156 -1.55 5.72 -13.20
C CYS A 156 -1.46 4.19 -13.14
N ALA A 157 -0.65 3.63 -12.25
CA ALA A 157 -0.52 2.18 -12.10
C ALA A 157 -1.80 1.53 -11.56
N ILE A 158 -2.52 2.18 -10.63
CA ILE A 158 -3.83 1.72 -10.15
C ILE A 158 -4.82 1.67 -11.31
N ILE A 159 -4.86 2.71 -12.15
CA ILE A 159 -5.76 2.75 -13.32
C ILE A 159 -5.36 1.67 -14.32
N ALA A 160 -4.08 1.56 -14.65
CA ALA A 160 -3.55 0.56 -15.59
C ALA A 160 -3.80 -0.90 -15.13
N SER A 161 -3.91 -1.14 -13.82
CA SER A 161 -4.24 -2.46 -13.29
C SER A 161 -5.69 -2.90 -13.55
N GLU A 162 -6.57 -2.00 -14.00
CA GLU A 162 -8.00 -2.23 -14.18
C GLU A 162 -8.73 -2.82 -12.96
N SER A 163 -8.14 -2.69 -11.77
CA SER A 163 -8.75 -3.17 -10.53
C SER A 163 -9.83 -2.22 -10.04
N ARG A 164 -11.09 -2.68 -10.06
CA ARG A 164 -12.23 -1.90 -9.54
C ARG A 164 -12.02 -1.46 -8.09
N ALA A 165 -11.58 -2.39 -7.25
CA ALA A 165 -11.33 -2.11 -5.84
C ALA A 165 -10.23 -1.05 -5.65
N GLY A 166 -9.14 -1.12 -6.44
CA GLY A 166 -8.07 -0.12 -6.42
C GLY A 166 -8.56 1.26 -6.85
N ILE A 167 -9.30 1.35 -7.95
CA ILE A 167 -9.86 2.60 -8.48
C ILE A 167 -10.83 3.24 -7.46
N LEU A 168 -11.72 2.44 -6.87
CA LEU A 168 -12.64 2.92 -5.84
C LEU A 168 -11.91 3.37 -4.58
N SER A 169 -10.91 2.61 -4.12
CA SER A 169 -10.09 3.00 -2.96
C SER A 169 -9.34 4.31 -3.21
N MET A 170 -8.74 4.47 -4.39
CA MET A 170 -8.11 5.72 -4.81
C MET A 170 -9.09 6.88 -4.82
N GLY A 171 -10.29 6.67 -5.35
CA GLY A 171 -11.37 7.67 -5.34
C GLY A 171 -11.77 8.09 -3.92
N CYS A 172 -11.93 7.13 -2.99
CA CYS A 172 -12.20 7.41 -1.57
C CYS A 172 -11.08 8.25 -0.94
N ILE A 173 -9.81 7.92 -1.22
CA ILE A 173 -8.67 8.66 -0.67
C ILE A 173 -8.69 10.11 -1.15
N PHE A 174 -8.92 10.35 -2.43
CA PHE A 174 -9.02 11.71 -2.96
C PHE A 174 -10.25 12.46 -2.44
N LEU A 175 -11.39 11.77 -2.27
CA LEU A 175 -12.59 12.32 -1.63
C LEU A 175 -12.34 12.84 -0.22
N LEU A 176 -11.50 12.17 0.55
CA LEU A 176 -11.13 12.59 1.89
C LEU A 176 -10.04 13.67 1.87
N TYR A 177 -9.04 13.51 1.01
CA TYR A 177 -7.86 14.37 0.98
C TYR A 177 -8.17 15.80 0.53
N PHE A 178 -8.92 15.98 -0.58
CA PHE A 178 -9.16 17.30 -1.16
C PHE A 178 -9.95 18.25 -0.26
N PRO A 179 -11.07 17.85 0.37
CA PRO A 179 -11.79 18.73 1.28
C PRO A 179 -10.99 19.13 2.52
N MET A 180 -10.16 18.21 3.04
CA MET A 180 -9.28 18.50 4.17
C MET A 180 -8.23 19.55 3.81
N LYS A 181 -7.72 19.54 2.59
CA LYS A 181 -6.68 20.46 2.13
C LYS A 181 -7.24 21.83 1.74
N TRP A 182 -8.44 21.88 1.16
CA TRP A 182 -9.06 23.12 0.65
C TRP A 182 -10.48 23.34 1.20
N PRO A 183 -10.62 23.68 2.47
CA PRO A 183 -11.92 23.77 3.12
C PRO A 183 -12.83 24.88 2.53
N LYS A 184 -12.26 25.91 1.91
CA LYS A 184 -13.02 27.01 1.28
C LYS A 184 -13.72 26.59 -0.04
N ILE A 185 -13.09 25.68 -0.79
CA ILE A 185 -13.67 25.12 -2.05
C ILE A 185 -14.47 23.84 -1.72
N GLY A 186 -14.40 23.41 -0.45
CA GLY A 186 -14.70 22.06 0.01
C GLY A 186 -16.09 21.55 -0.34
N LYS A 187 -17.14 22.33 -0.13
CA LYS A 187 -18.51 21.77 -0.24
C LYS A 187 -18.90 21.41 -1.68
N ALA A 188 -18.68 22.31 -2.62
CA ALA A 188 -19.01 22.04 -4.04
C ALA A 188 -18.09 20.98 -4.63
N LEU A 189 -16.78 21.04 -4.36
CA LEU A 189 -15.83 20.04 -4.79
C LEU A 189 -16.12 18.65 -4.20
N THR A 190 -16.42 18.59 -2.90
CA THR A 190 -16.79 17.34 -2.22
C THR A 190 -18.05 16.76 -2.83
N PHE A 191 -19.09 17.58 -3.07
CA PHE A 191 -20.31 17.11 -3.72
C PHE A 191 -20.04 16.58 -5.11
N GLY A 192 -19.27 17.29 -5.94
CA GLY A 192 -18.87 16.83 -7.28
C GLY A 192 -18.08 15.53 -7.26
N LEU A 193 -17.13 15.40 -6.32
CA LEU A 193 -16.34 14.17 -6.14
C LEU A 193 -17.21 12.99 -5.67
N VAL A 194 -18.16 13.21 -4.76
CA VAL A 194 -19.11 12.17 -4.32
C VAL A 194 -19.96 11.71 -5.50
N MET A 195 -20.49 12.64 -6.28
CA MET A 195 -21.30 12.30 -7.48
C MET A 195 -20.46 11.52 -8.49
N LEU A 196 -19.24 11.95 -8.78
CA LEU A 196 -18.31 11.26 -9.68
C LEU A 196 -17.98 9.85 -9.15
N PHE A 197 -17.70 9.72 -7.85
CA PHE A 197 -17.41 8.43 -7.21
C PHE A 197 -18.61 7.48 -7.32
N THR A 198 -19.83 7.97 -7.05
CA THR A 198 -21.05 7.17 -7.15
C THR A 198 -21.29 6.73 -8.59
N ALA A 199 -21.18 7.64 -9.56
CA ALA A 199 -21.33 7.33 -10.97
C ALA A 199 -20.26 6.30 -11.43
N SER A 200 -19.01 6.48 -11.03
CA SER A 200 -17.92 5.54 -11.34
C SER A 200 -18.17 4.16 -10.72
N SER A 201 -18.69 4.10 -9.50
CA SER A 201 -19.02 2.84 -8.82
C SER A 201 -20.10 2.06 -9.55
N VAL A 202 -21.16 2.75 -9.97
CA VAL A 202 -22.25 2.16 -10.77
C VAL A 202 -21.73 1.69 -12.14
N PHE A 203 -20.96 2.53 -12.82
CA PHE A 203 -20.36 2.17 -14.11
C PHE A 203 -19.46 0.93 -14.00
N LEU A 204 -18.55 0.90 -13.01
CA LEU A 204 -17.64 -0.22 -12.79
C LEU A 204 -18.37 -1.51 -12.40
N TYR A 205 -19.51 -1.42 -11.72
CA TYR A 205 -20.35 -2.58 -11.42
C TYR A 205 -20.91 -3.18 -12.71
N HIS A 206 -21.48 -2.36 -13.59
CA HIS A 206 -22.05 -2.83 -14.85
C HIS A 206 -21.00 -3.34 -15.84
N TYR A 207 -19.83 -2.70 -15.88
CA TYR A 207 -18.74 -3.05 -16.80
C TYR A 207 -18.17 -4.47 -16.57
N LYS A 208 -18.10 -4.93 -15.31
CA LYS A 208 -17.58 -6.28 -14.96
C LYS A 208 -18.61 -7.07 -14.11
N LYS A 209 -19.87 -7.08 -14.50
CA LYS A 209 -20.96 -7.69 -13.74
C LYS A 209 -20.72 -9.17 -13.42
N ASP A 210 -20.31 -9.98 -14.39
CA ASP A 210 -20.07 -11.43 -14.21
C ASP A 210 -19.04 -11.72 -13.12
N SER A 211 -17.97 -10.93 -13.04
CA SER A 211 -16.98 -11.06 -11.97
C SER A 211 -17.51 -10.61 -10.59
N ALA A 212 -18.52 -9.75 -10.53
CA ALA A 212 -19.16 -9.35 -9.28
C ALA A 212 -20.11 -10.46 -8.81
N ASP A 213 -20.92 -10.99 -9.71
CA ASP A 213 -21.89 -12.05 -9.44
C ASP A 213 -21.19 -13.35 -8.99
N GLY A 214 -20.04 -13.69 -9.61
CA GLY A 214 -19.22 -14.81 -9.17
C GLY A 214 -18.72 -14.67 -7.72
N ARG A 215 -18.33 -13.47 -7.30
CA ARG A 215 -17.95 -13.21 -5.90
C ARG A 215 -19.12 -13.28 -4.92
N LEU A 216 -20.30 -12.79 -5.34
CA LEU A 216 -21.51 -12.89 -4.53
C LEU A 216 -21.90 -14.37 -4.32
N LEU A 217 -21.77 -15.20 -5.34
CA LEU A 217 -21.99 -16.63 -5.23
C LEU A 217 -21.01 -17.28 -4.22
N ILE A 218 -19.71 -16.98 -4.33
CA ILE A 218 -18.69 -17.45 -3.38
C ILE A 218 -19.03 -17.04 -1.95
N TRP A 219 -19.40 -15.78 -1.71
CA TRP A 219 -19.78 -15.28 -0.40
C TRP A 219 -21.04 -15.97 0.13
N GLN A 220 -22.02 -16.22 -0.72
CA GLN A 220 -23.25 -16.95 -0.35
C GLN A 220 -22.94 -18.39 0.05
N CYS A 221 -22.10 -19.10 -0.71
CA CYS A 221 -21.63 -20.44 -0.36
C CYS A 221 -20.88 -20.42 0.97
N THR A 222 -19.92 -19.51 1.13
CA THR A 222 -19.15 -19.34 2.37
C THR A 222 -20.08 -19.08 3.57
N TRP A 223 -21.08 -18.22 3.39
CA TRP A 223 -22.04 -17.92 4.44
C TRP A 223 -22.87 -19.13 4.86
N ASN A 224 -23.27 -19.97 3.92
CA ASN A 224 -23.97 -21.23 4.22
C ASN A 224 -23.07 -22.21 4.98
N MET A 225 -21.79 -22.32 4.55
CA MET A 225 -20.80 -23.15 5.26
C MET A 225 -20.58 -22.67 6.72
N ILE A 226 -20.52 -21.35 6.96
CA ILE A 226 -20.42 -20.79 8.31
C ILE A 226 -21.64 -21.13 9.15
N LYS A 227 -22.85 -21.07 8.59
CA LYS A 227 -24.08 -21.45 9.29
C LYS A 227 -24.10 -22.93 9.69
N GLU A 228 -23.60 -23.79 8.82
CA GLU A 228 -23.57 -25.23 9.08
C GLU A 228 -22.53 -25.63 10.13
N ARG A 229 -21.36 -24.99 10.13
CA ARG A 229 -20.26 -25.28 11.06
C ARG A 229 -19.57 -24.02 11.60
N PRO A 230 -20.21 -23.29 12.52
CA PRO A 230 -19.75 -21.96 12.90
C PRO A 230 -18.46 -21.94 13.74
N LEU A 231 -18.14 -23.02 14.47
CA LEU A 231 -16.98 -23.06 15.37
C LEU A 231 -15.76 -23.73 14.76
N TYR A 232 -15.93 -24.81 14.01
CA TYR A 232 -14.83 -25.63 13.51
C TYR A 232 -14.63 -25.49 12.00
N GLY A 233 -15.59 -24.92 11.28
CA GLY A 233 -15.55 -24.79 9.83
C GLY A 233 -15.45 -26.14 9.11
N TYR A 234 -14.95 -26.11 7.86
CA TYR A 234 -14.73 -27.29 7.01
C TYR A 234 -13.24 -27.67 6.89
N GLY A 235 -12.35 -26.93 7.55
CA GLY A 235 -10.92 -27.14 7.47
C GLY A 235 -10.29 -26.62 6.16
N TYR A 236 -8.96 -26.79 6.06
CA TYR A 236 -8.20 -26.39 4.87
C TYR A 236 -8.58 -27.28 3.68
N GLY A 237 -8.98 -26.67 2.57
CA GLY A 237 -9.38 -27.38 1.34
C GLY A 237 -10.83 -27.88 1.32
N GLY A 238 -11.66 -27.48 2.29
CA GLY A 238 -13.09 -27.82 2.31
C GLY A 238 -13.99 -26.88 1.48
N PHE A 239 -13.39 -25.94 0.77
CA PHE A 239 -14.07 -24.95 -0.08
C PHE A 239 -13.80 -25.22 -1.55
#